data_ee270a5150ee1427af5b11047c4e8504
#
_entry.id   ee270a5150ee1427af5b11047c4e8504
#
_cell.length_a   1.000
_cell.length_b   1.000
_cell.length_c   1.000
_cell.angle_alpha   90.00
_cell.angle_beta   90.00
_cell.angle_gamma   90.00
#
_symmetry.space_group_name_H-M   'P 1'
#
loop_
_entity.id
_entity.type
_entity.pdbx_description
1 polymer ?
#
loop_
_entity_poly.entity_id
_entity_poly.type
_entity_poly.pdbx_seq_one_letter_code
_entity_poly.pdbx_strand_id
1 'polypeptide(L)'
;MDLERHDFQLEELIKRIEENDHRLVALQIPEGLKMQALEMMDEIEEETSAKVILAADPCYGACDLVHDKMKLMGVELVAHMGHSQMNIDSGMPTQFIDVTYDGDPEITPVLPILAKHKAIADARFAEGVVDLSEEEAQDRFVDAVGRVAPLTGTKLGLVGSIQHLHLIFEFKEKFEKAGFDVVVPVGGARLTFPGQVLGCNYSGDDSDIGHYVFLGSGDFHPIGLVLHTGKPLAMLDPYSGDASEMSFERIERILRQRFGLIMAIQDAQTFAILIGEKPGQMRRTLAL
;
A
#
# COMPACT_ATOMS: atom_id res chain seq x y z
N MET A 1 6.12 -19.14 -0.08
CA MET A 1 5.32 -18.29 -0.99
C MET A 1 5.19 -19.08 -2.27
N ASP A 2 4.01 -19.27 -2.80
CA ASP A 2 3.78 -20.08 -4.01
C ASP A 2 4.00 -19.16 -5.22
N LEU A 3 5.15 -19.31 -5.86
CA LEU A 3 5.61 -18.44 -6.96
C LEU A 3 4.89 -18.70 -8.27
N GLU A 4 4.33 -19.91 -8.43
CA GLU A 4 3.56 -20.27 -9.62
C GLU A 4 2.27 -19.44 -9.77
N ARG A 5 1.90 -18.69 -8.72
CA ARG A 5 0.71 -17.82 -8.71
C ARG A 5 0.99 -16.34 -8.91
N HIS A 6 2.26 -15.96 -9.17
CA HIS A 6 2.61 -14.57 -9.44
C HIS A 6 2.92 -14.39 -10.92
N ASP A 7 2.26 -13.45 -11.54
CA ASP A 7 2.62 -12.97 -12.87
C ASP A 7 3.63 -11.82 -12.76
N PHE A 8 4.86 -12.10 -13.11
CA PHE A 8 5.96 -11.13 -13.17
C PHE A 8 6.02 -10.36 -14.48
N GLN A 9 5.13 -10.61 -15.42
CA GLN A 9 5.04 -9.94 -16.73
C GLN A 9 6.39 -9.92 -17.47
N LEU A 10 7.17 -11.01 -17.36
CA LEU A 10 8.51 -11.09 -17.95
C LEU A 10 8.47 -11.06 -19.47
N GLU A 11 7.44 -11.63 -20.10
CA GLU A 11 7.28 -11.59 -21.58
C GLU A 11 7.22 -10.13 -22.10
N GLU A 12 6.50 -9.25 -21.41
CA GLU A 12 6.42 -7.82 -21.79
C GLU A 12 7.75 -7.10 -21.57
N LEU A 13 8.48 -7.44 -20.51
CA LEU A 13 9.80 -6.90 -20.22
C LEU A 13 10.81 -7.35 -21.28
N ILE A 14 10.86 -8.65 -21.60
CA ILE A 14 11.73 -9.25 -22.61
C ILE A 14 11.47 -8.57 -23.97
N LYS A 15 10.22 -8.48 -24.39
CA LYS A 15 9.83 -7.81 -25.63
C LYS A 15 10.33 -6.35 -25.67
N ARG A 16 10.19 -5.60 -24.57
CA ARG A 16 10.68 -4.22 -24.51
C ARG A 16 12.20 -4.13 -24.59
N ILE A 17 12.93 -5.07 -24.00
CA ILE A 17 14.38 -5.16 -24.07
C ILE A 17 14.83 -5.36 -25.51
N GLU A 18 14.22 -6.30 -26.23
CA GLU A 18 14.54 -6.61 -27.62
C GLU A 18 14.17 -5.46 -28.56
N GLU A 19 12.95 -4.89 -28.46
CA GLU A 19 12.50 -3.80 -29.33
C GLU A 19 13.40 -2.55 -29.24
N ASN A 20 14.06 -2.32 -28.10
CA ASN A 20 14.92 -1.16 -27.88
C ASN A 20 16.42 -1.50 -27.85
N ASP A 21 16.79 -2.76 -28.11
CA ASP A 21 18.17 -3.28 -28.11
C ASP A 21 18.94 -2.93 -26.82
N HIS A 22 18.24 -3.00 -25.66
CA HIS A 22 18.86 -2.75 -24.36
C HIS A 22 19.87 -3.84 -24.02
N ARG A 23 21.10 -3.44 -23.64
CA ARG A 23 22.21 -4.35 -23.35
C ARG A 23 22.50 -4.54 -21.87
N LEU A 24 22.12 -3.56 -21.04
CA LEU A 24 22.26 -3.65 -19.58
C LEU A 24 20.99 -3.20 -18.90
N VAL A 25 20.33 -4.13 -18.22
CA VAL A 25 19.06 -3.95 -17.54
C VAL A 25 19.23 -4.13 -16.03
N ALA A 26 18.59 -3.33 -15.22
CA ALA A 26 18.55 -3.52 -13.78
C ALA A 26 17.18 -3.98 -13.31
N LEU A 27 17.14 -5.01 -12.45
CA LEU A 27 15.95 -5.38 -11.71
C LEU A 27 15.97 -4.68 -10.34
N GLN A 28 14.93 -3.92 -10.05
CA GLN A 28 14.68 -3.36 -8.72
C GLN A 28 13.42 -4.03 -8.13
N ILE A 29 13.61 -4.83 -7.08
CA ILE A 29 12.62 -5.78 -6.58
C ILE A 29 12.42 -5.55 -5.08
N PRO A 30 11.17 -5.58 -4.55
CA PRO A 30 10.89 -5.57 -3.12
C PRO A 30 11.56 -6.74 -2.39
N GLU A 31 11.88 -6.55 -1.10
CA GLU A 31 12.56 -7.59 -0.30
C GLU A 31 11.86 -8.95 -0.35
N GLY A 32 10.53 -8.97 -0.30
CA GLY A 32 9.73 -10.19 -0.33
C GLY A 32 9.83 -11.00 -1.63
N LEU A 33 10.31 -10.39 -2.72
CA LEU A 33 10.43 -11.01 -4.04
C LEU A 33 11.89 -11.26 -4.46
N LYS A 34 12.89 -10.88 -3.65
CA LYS A 34 14.31 -11.01 -4.01
C LYS A 34 14.79 -12.46 -4.18
N MET A 35 14.11 -13.41 -3.55
CA MET A 35 14.45 -14.83 -3.71
C MET A 35 14.23 -15.35 -5.14
N GLN A 36 13.35 -14.72 -5.93
CA GLN A 36 13.04 -15.06 -7.31
C GLN A 36 13.93 -14.33 -8.31
N ALA A 37 14.74 -13.40 -7.84
CA ALA A 37 15.54 -12.54 -8.71
C ALA A 37 16.44 -13.33 -9.66
N LEU A 38 17.08 -14.41 -9.20
CA LEU A 38 18.00 -15.20 -10.02
C LEU A 38 17.27 -15.89 -11.18
N GLU A 39 16.12 -16.49 -10.92
CA GLU A 39 15.30 -17.15 -11.95
C GLU A 39 14.87 -16.14 -13.02
N MET A 40 14.39 -14.96 -12.61
CA MET A 40 14.01 -13.90 -13.54
C MET A 40 15.20 -13.37 -14.35
N MET A 41 16.37 -13.22 -13.71
CA MET A 41 17.60 -12.77 -14.40
C MET A 41 18.04 -13.80 -15.45
N ASP A 42 18.05 -15.07 -15.10
CA ASP A 42 18.42 -16.16 -16.00
C ASP A 42 17.47 -16.20 -17.20
N GLU A 43 16.16 -16.14 -16.99
CA GLU A 43 15.16 -16.13 -18.05
C GLU A 43 15.33 -14.93 -19.01
N ILE A 44 15.54 -13.72 -18.48
CA ILE A 44 15.77 -12.54 -19.32
C ILE A 44 17.08 -12.67 -20.12
N GLU A 45 18.15 -13.19 -19.50
CA GLU A 45 19.45 -13.38 -20.18
C GLU A 45 19.43 -14.51 -21.20
N GLU A 46 18.58 -15.52 -21.03
CA GLU A 46 18.39 -16.62 -21.99
C GLU A 46 17.59 -16.18 -23.21
N GLU A 47 16.57 -15.35 -23.02
CA GLU A 47 15.65 -14.91 -24.08
C GLU A 47 16.13 -13.62 -24.80
N THR A 48 17.12 -12.91 -24.24
CA THR A 48 17.62 -11.66 -24.82
C THR A 48 19.15 -11.63 -24.90
N SER A 49 19.71 -10.61 -25.55
CA SER A 49 21.16 -10.34 -25.53
C SER A 49 21.58 -9.39 -24.38
N ALA A 50 20.66 -9.01 -23.52
CA ALA A 50 20.94 -8.15 -22.40
C ALA A 50 21.70 -8.87 -21.29
N LYS A 51 22.44 -8.10 -20.49
CA LYS A 51 22.91 -8.53 -19.17
C LYS A 51 22.05 -7.90 -18.10
N VAL A 52 21.77 -8.67 -17.05
CA VAL A 52 20.86 -8.25 -15.98
C VAL A 52 21.64 -8.08 -14.68
N ILE A 53 21.39 -6.99 -13.97
CA ILE A 53 21.93 -6.75 -12.64
C ILE A 53 20.79 -6.56 -11.63
N LEU A 54 20.98 -7.08 -10.43
CA LEU A 54 20.03 -6.89 -9.34
C LEU A 54 20.41 -5.65 -8.52
N ALA A 55 19.48 -4.71 -8.39
CA ALA A 55 19.62 -3.62 -7.43
C ALA A 55 19.46 -4.14 -6.00
N ALA A 56 20.56 -4.22 -5.25
CA ALA A 56 20.59 -4.76 -3.90
C ALA A 56 20.00 -3.82 -2.84
N ASP A 57 19.77 -2.55 -3.20
CA ASP A 57 19.15 -1.56 -2.30
C ASP A 57 17.77 -2.02 -1.83
N PRO A 58 17.36 -1.72 -0.58
CA PRO A 58 16.00 -1.92 -0.14
C PRO A 58 15.02 -1.16 -1.04
N CYS A 59 13.89 -1.80 -1.38
CA CYS A 59 12.86 -1.23 -2.23
C CYS A 59 11.50 -1.30 -1.54
N TYR A 60 10.97 -0.14 -1.12
CA TYR A 60 9.73 -0.04 -0.35
C TYR A 60 8.59 0.64 -1.10
N GLY A 61 8.80 1.12 -2.32
CA GLY A 61 7.80 1.80 -3.11
C GLY A 61 8.35 2.38 -4.42
N ALA A 62 7.45 2.80 -5.30
CA ALA A 62 7.83 3.47 -6.56
C ALA A 62 8.52 4.84 -6.33
N CYS A 63 8.54 5.34 -5.11
CA CYS A 63 9.31 6.53 -4.72
C CYS A 63 10.78 6.21 -4.34
N ASP A 64 11.15 4.94 -4.31
CA ASP A 64 12.43 4.43 -3.82
C ASP A 64 13.36 4.02 -4.97
N LEU A 65 13.49 4.89 -5.96
CA LEU A 65 14.17 4.60 -7.20
C LEU A 65 15.70 4.67 -7.05
N VAL A 66 16.41 3.71 -7.68
CA VAL A 66 17.88 3.58 -7.66
C VAL A 66 18.55 4.20 -8.89
N HIS A 67 17.85 5.03 -9.62
CA HIS A 67 18.22 5.51 -10.96
C HIS A 67 19.60 6.16 -11.03
N ASP A 68 20.00 6.99 -10.07
CA ASP A 68 21.30 7.66 -10.09
C ASP A 68 22.46 6.67 -10.03
N LYS A 69 22.35 5.61 -9.23
CA LYS A 69 23.33 4.52 -9.19
C LYS A 69 23.35 3.74 -10.48
N MET A 70 22.19 3.41 -11.03
CA MET A 70 22.06 2.63 -12.27
C MET A 70 22.62 3.39 -13.48
N LYS A 71 22.41 4.70 -13.55
CA LYS A 71 23.03 5.56 -14.58
C LYS A 71 24.56 5.51 -14.53
N LEU A 72 25.14 5.58 -13.33
CA LEU A 72 26.60 5.52 -13.18
C LEU A 72 27.18 4.17 -13.63
N MET A 73 26.38 3.10 -13.57
CA MET A 73 26.75 1.76 -14.01
C MET A 73 26.48 1.54 -15.51
N GLY A 74 25.89 2.52 -16.22
CA GLY A 74 25.56 2.39 -17.63
C GLY A 74 24.30 1.58 -17.91
N VAL A 75 23.42 1.40 -16.92
CA VAL A 75 22.12 0.74 -17.11
C VAL A 75 21.23 1.55 -18.05
N GLU A 76 20.59 0.88 -18.98
CA GLU A 76 19.75 1.47 -20.03
C GLU A 76 18.26 1.40 -19.71
N LEU A 77 17.84 0.39 -18.94
CA LEU A 77 16.46 0.17 -18.49
C LEU A 77 16.43 -0.32 -17.05
N VAL A 78 15.56 0.25 -16.22
CA VAL A 78 15.22 -0.30 -14.89
C VAL A 78 13.85 -0.96 -14.96
N ALA A 79 13.76 -2.25 -14.64
CA ALA A 79 12.52 -2.94 -14.36
C ALA A 79 12.22 -2.84 -12.86
N HIS A 80 11.24 -2.03 -12.50
CA HIS A 80 10.81 -1.79 -11.11
C HIS A 80 9.57 -2.62 -10.80
N MET A 81 9.71 -3.64 -9.96
CA MET A 81 8.69 -4.65 -9.71
C MET A 81 7.90 -4.41 -8.42
N GLY A 82 6.66 -4.86 -8.40
CA GLY A 82 5.79 -4.89 -7.23
C GLY A 82 5.21 -3.55 -6.81
N HIS A 83 5.40 -2.50 -7.60
CA HIS A 83 4.84 -1.18 -7.31
C HIS A 83 4.35 -0.51 -8.61
N SER A 84 3.20 0.14 -8.54
CA SER A 84 2.66 0.93 -9.65
C SER A 84 3.45 2.21 -9.87
N GLN A 85 3.48 2.65 -11.12
CA GLN A 85 4.13 3.90 -11.51
C GLN A 85 3.56 5.08 -10.73
N MET A 86 4.43 5.92 -10.23
CA MET A 86 4.11 7.23 -9.69
C MET A 86 4.53 8.31 -10.71
N ASN A 87 3.84 9.45 -10.69
CA ASN A 87 4.20 10.60 -11.54
C ASN A 87 5.47 11.28 -10.98
N ILE A 88 6.61 10.62 -11.21
CA ILE A 88 7.94 11.06 -10.79
C ILE A 88 8.81 11.01 -12.04
N ASP A 89 9.47 12.13 -12.36
CA ASP A 89 10.51 12.12 -13.40
C ASP A 89 11.74 11.38 -12.85
N SER A 90 11.92 10.18 -13.34
CA SER A 90 13.05 9.33 -12.96
C SER A 90 14.32 9.64 -13.75
N GLY A 91 14.18 10.38 -14.86
CA GLY A 91 15.28 10.75 -15.74
C GLY A 91 16.00 9.57 -16.40
N MET A 92 15.44 8.34 -16.37
CA MET A 92 15.91 7.19 -17.15
C MET A 92 14.75 6.24 -17.50
N PRO A 93 14.88 5.44 -18.57
CA PRO A 93 13.85 4.47 -18.93
C PRO A 93 13.55 3.52 -17.77
N THR A 94 12.27 3.42 -17.43
CA THR A 94 11.80 2.53 -16.37
C THR A 94 10.55 1.81 -16.84
N GLN A 95 10.47 0.52 -16.54
CA GLN A 95 9.25 -0.26 -16.65
C GLN A 95 8.78 -0.63 -15.26
N PHE A 96 7.58 -0.19 -14.91
CA PHE A 96 6.91 -0.61 -13.68
C PHE A 96 6.12 -1.87 -13.97
N ILE A 97 6.27 -2.86 -13.10
CA ILE A 97 5.63 -4.17 -13.20
C ILE A 97 4.89 -4.39 -11.89
N ASP A 98 3.57 -4.52 -11.97
CA ASP A 98 2.71 -4.59 -10.78
C ASP A 98 2.89 -5.90 -10.00
N VAL A 99 3.34 -6.96 -10.64
CA VAL A 99 3.48 -8.32 -10.09
C VAL A 99 2.15 -8.78 -9.52
N THR A 100 1.24 -9.16 -10.39
CA THR A 100 -0.10 -9.58 -9.99
C THR A 100 -0.12 -10.98 -9.40
N TYR A 101 -1.09 -11.23 -8.52
CA TYR A 101 -1.30 -12.54 -7.91
C TYR A 101 -2.51 -13.20 -8.56
N ASP A 102 -2.29 -14.36 -9.17
CA ASP A 102 -3.36 -15.18 -9.73
C ASP A 102 -3.95 -16.11 -8.66
N GLY A 103 -5.12 -15.78 -8.18
CA GLY A 103 -5.83 -16.54 -7.15
C GLY A 103 -7.29 -16.13 -7.06
N ASP A 104 -8.11 -17.02 -6.56
CA ASP A 104 -9.54 -16.81 -6.29
C ASP A 104 -9.82 -17.05 -4.80
N PRO A 105 -9.39 -16.15 -3.91
CA PRO A 105 -9.63 -16.32 -2.49
C PRO A 105 -11.12 -16.13 -2.17
N GLU A 106 -11.62 -17.00 -1.31
CA GLU A 106 -12.98 -16.96 -0.78
C GLU A 106 -13.17 -15.77 0.17
N ILE A 107 -14.34 -15.13 0.12
CA ILE A 107 -14.68 -14.05 1.07
C ILE A 107 -15.25 -14.58 2.40
N THR A 108 -15.57 -15.86 2.49
CA THR A 108 -16.20 -16.49 3.66
C THR A 108 -15.47 -16.19 4.97
N PRO A 109 -14.13 -16.25 5.06
CA PRO A 109 -13.43 -16.00 6.33
C PRO A 109 -13.59 -14.59 6.88
N VAL A 110 -13.78 -13.58 6.02
CA VAL A 110 -13.90 -12.18 6.45
C VAL A 110 -15.32 -11.76 6.82
N LEU A 111 -16.34 -12.50 6.37
CA LEU A 111 -17.75 -12.13 6.61
C LEU A 111 -18.14 -11.94 8.08
N PRO A 112 -17.70 -12.79 9.05
CA PRO A 112 -18.01 -12.57 10.46
C PRO A 112 -17.44 -11.27 11.00
N ILE A 113 -16.24 -10.88 10.55
CA ILE A 113 -15.58 -9.62 10.94
C ILE A 113 -16.39 -8.44 10.39
N LEU A 114 -16.79 -8.51 9.13
CA LEU A 114 -17.58 -7.46 8.48
C LEU A 114 -18.96 -7.29 9.09
N ALA A 115 -19.62 -8.38 9.48
CA ALA A 115 -20.90 -8.31 10.16
C ALA A 115 -20.79 -7.54 11.51
N LYS A 116 -19.70 -7.76 12.26
CA LYS A 116 -19.38 -7.00 13.47
C LYS A 116 -19.12 -5.52 13.15
N HIS A 117 -18.30 -5.21 12.13
CA HIS A 117 -17.98 -3.84 11.73
C HIS A 117 -19.22 -3.08 11.27
N LYS A 118 -20.07 -3.73 10.47
CA LYS A 118 -21.34 -3.15 10.01
C LYS A 118 -22.25 -2.80 11.18
N ALA A 119 -22.39 -3.70 12.14
CA ALA A 119 -23.19 -3.43 13.33
C ALA A 119 -22.67 -2.22 14.14
N ILE A 120 -21.34 -2.06 14.24
CA ILE A 120 -20.71 -0.91 14.89
C ILE A 120 -20.97 0.38 14.07
N ALA A 121 -20.83 0.33 12.76
CA ALA A 121 -21.05 1.48 11.88
C ALA A 121 -22.53 1.92 11.92
N ASP A 122 -23.46 0.97 11.81
CA ASP A 122 -24.92 1.24 11.89
C ASP A 122 -25.32 1.83 13.24
N ALA A 123 -24.78 1.32 14.35
CA ALA A 123 -25.06 1.83 15.70
C ALA A 123 -24.56 3.27 15.86
N ARG A 124 -23.34 3.56 15.44
CA ARG A 124 -22.76 4.92 15.51
C ARG A 124 -23.47 5.91 14.60
N PHE A 125 -23.90 5.47 13.42
CA PHE A 125 -24.70 6.29 12.52
C PHE A 125 -26.08 6.62 13.11
N ALA A 126 -26.73 5.66 13.80
CA ALA A 126 -28.04 5.83 14.41
C ALA A 126 -28.00 6.74 15.66
N GLU A 127 -26.90 6.72 16.41
CA GLU A 127 -26.71 7.56 17.61
C GLU A 127 -26.40 9.03 17.27
N GLY A 128 -26.10 9.32 16.00
CA GLY A 128 -25.60 10.63 15.59
C GLY A 128 -24.17 10.87 16.06
N VAL A 129 -23.56 11.94 15.62
CA VAL A 129 -22.22 12.33 16.05
C VAL A 129 -22.25 12.56 17.55
N VAL A 130 -21.66 11.67 18.34
CA VAL A 130 -21.41 11.93 19.75
C VAL A 130 -20.30 12.99 19.77
N ASP A 131 -20.72 14.23 20.00
CA ASP A 131 -19.82 15.32 20.34
C ASP A 131 -19.21 14.97 21.70
N LEU A 132 -18.02 14.35 21.68
CA LEU A 132 -17.30 14.04 22.92
C LEU A 132 -16.92 15.38 23.55
N SER A 133 -17.28 15.59 24.80
CA SER A 133 -16.84 16.77 25.53
C SER A 133 -15.31 16.85 25.57
N GLU A 134 -14.75 18.07 25.63
CA GLU A 134 -13.31 18.28 25.71
C GLU A 134 -12.63 17.48 26.85
N GLU A 135 -13.36 17.16 27.91
CA GLU A 135 -12.90 16.41 29.07
C GLU A 135 -12.80 14.89 28.78
N GLU A 136 -13.72 14.34 28.00
CA GLU A 136 -13.65 12.94 27.50
C GLU A 136 -12.62 12.79 26.40
N ALA A 137 -12.34 13.85 25.64
CA ALA A 137 -11.30 13.92 24.64
C ALA A 137 -9.89 13.80 25.25
N GLN A 138 -9.64 14.42 26.40
CA GLN A 138 -8.36 14.35 27.10
C GLN A 138 -8.02 12.96 27.66
N ASP A 139 -9.00 12.16 28.04
CA ASP A 139 -8.79 10.81 28.55
C ASP A 139 -8.59 9.74 27.45
N ARG A 140 -8.93 10.06 26.20
CA ARG A 140 -8.73 9.15 25.07
C ARG A 140 -7.60 9.64 24.19
N PHE A 141 -6.49 8.92 24.23
CA PHE A 141 -5.29 9.18 23.42
C PHE A 141 -5.57 9.35 21.92
N VAL A 142 -6.68 8.82 21.43
CA VAL A 142 -7.17 8.98 20.06
C VAL A 142 -7.54 10.44 19.77
N ASP A 143 -8.00 11.19 20.76
CA ASP A 143 -8.37 12.60 20.64
C ASP A 143 -7.15 13.54 20.65
N ALA A 144 -6.06 13.15 21.28
CA ALA A 144 -4.79 13.88 21.24
C ALA A 144 -4.19 13.99 19.84
N VAL A 145 -4.61 13.15 18.89
CA VAL A 145 -4.22 13.21 17.47
C VAL A 145 -5.28 13.91 16.61
N GLY A 146 -6.40 14.34 17.21
CA GLY A 146 -7.40 15.21 16.61
C GLY A 146 -8.16 14.63 15.43
N ARG A 147 -8.28 13.30 15.30
CA ARG A 147 -9.00 12.66 14.20
C ARG A 147 -9.62 11.31 14.54
N VAL A 148 -10.62 11.30 15.41
CA VAL A 148 -11.70 10.34 15.20
C VAL A 148 -12.73 11.07 14.33
N ALA A 149 -12.61 10.91 13.02
CA ALA A 149 -13.68 11.35 12.16
C ALA A 149 -14.98 10.63 12.60
N PRO A 150 -16.09 11.35 12.75
CA PRO A 150 -17.36 10.69 12.98
C PRO A 150 -17.55 9.65 11.87
N LEU A 151 -17.92 8.40 12.23
CA LEU A 151 -18.26 7.39 11.23
C LEU A 151 -19.56 7.84 10.58
N THR A 152 -19.44 8.52 9.45
CA THR A 152 -20.57 9.13 8.75
C THR A 152 -21.18 8.20 7.71
N GLY A 153 -20.50 7.06 7.40
CA GLY A 153 -20.93 6.13 6.37
C GLY A 153 -21.22 4.73 6.87
N THR A 154 -21.97 3.99 6.10
CA THR A 154 -22.32 2.57 6.37
C THR A 154 -21.81 1.63 5.28
N LYS A 155 -21.28 2.16 4.18
CA LYS A 155 -20.78 1.37 3.06
C LYS A 155 -19.46 0.68 3.38
N LEU A 156 -19.23 -0.44 2.72
CA LEU A 156 -17.97 -1.17 2.75
C LEU A 156 -16.98 -0.58 1.74
N GLY A 157 -15.87 -0.02 2.21
CA GLY A 157 -14.75 0.38 1.35
C GLY A 157 -13.89 -0.84 1.00
N LEU A 158 -13.72 -1.12 -0.28
CA LEU A 158 -12.85 -2.20 -0.74
C LEU A 158 -11.57 -1.62 -1.32
N VAL A 159 -10.45 -1.97 -0.71
CA VAL A 159 -9.11 -1.47 -1.06
C VAL A 159 -8.08 -2.61 -1.06
N GLY A 160 -6.93 -2.39 -1.67
CA GLY A 160 -5.91 -3.42 -1.72
C GLY A 160 -4.52 -2.91 -2.07
N SER A 161 -3.52 -3.79 -1.96
CA SER A 161 -2.21 -3.59 -2.56
C SER A 161 -2.27 -3.83 -4.06
N ILE A 162 -1.31 -3.26 -4.80
CA ILE A 162 -1.28 -3.31 -6.28
C ILE A 162 -1.39 -4.74 -6.83
N GLN A 163 -0.81 -5.72 -6.15
CA GLN A 163 -0.79 -7.12 -6.56
C GLN A 163 -2.18 -7.75 -6.68
N HIS A 164 -3.20 -7.17 -6.04
CA HIS A 164 -4.56 -7.74 -5.96
C HIS A 164 -5.62 -6.84 -6.59
N LEU A 165 -5.26 -5.66 -7.09
CA LEU A 165 -6.25 -4.70 -7.61
C LEU A 165 -6.93 -5.15 -8.90
N HIS A 166 -6.30 -6.01 -9.69
CA HIS A 166 -6.93 -6.58 -10.88
C HIS A 166 -8.17 -7.42 -10.54
N LEU A 167 -8.25 -7.98 -9.32
CA LEU A 167 -9.38 -8.73 -8.82
C LEU A 167 -10.42 -7.88 -8.07
N ILE A 168 -10.17 -6.58 -7.87
CA ILE A 168 -10.96 -5.77 -6.92
C ILE A 168 -12.44 -5.70 -7.29
N PHE A 169 -12.78 -5.66 -8.57
CA PHE A 169 -14.18 -5.61 -9.00
C PHE A 169 -14.87 -6.96 -8.88
N GLU A 170 -14.15 -8.07 -9.01
CA GLU A 170 -14.66 -9.40 -8.74
C GLU A 170 -14.99 -9.57 -7.25
N PHE A 171 -14.09 -9.11 -6.36
CA PHE A 171 -14.36 -9.08 -4.92
C PHE A 171 -15.55 -8.17 -4.59
N LYS A 172 -15.66 -7.01 -5.25
CA LYS A 172 -16.82 -6.12 -5.11
C LYS A 172 -18.11 -6.89 -5.37
N GLU A 173 -18.21 -7.62 -6.49
CA GLU A 173 -19.40 -8.41 -6.79
C GLU A 173 -19.67 -9.51 -5.75
N LYS A 174 -18.63 -10.18 -5.25
CA LYS A 174 -18.77 -11.21 -4.20
C LYS A 174 -19.34 -10.61 -2.92
N PHE A 175 -18.86 -9.44 -2.48
CA PHE A 175 -19.37 -8.76 -1.29
C PHE A 175 -20.78 -8.21 -1.51
N GLU A 176 -21.10 -7.68 -2.68
CA GLU A 176 -22.47 -7.23 -3.02
C GLU A 176 -23.47 -8.39 -3.00
N LYS A 177 -23.10 -9.56 -3.55
CA LYS A 177 -23.90 -10.79 -3.45
C LYS A 177 -24.10 -11.27 -2.00
N ALA A 178 -23.13 -10.98 -1.13
CA ALA A 178 -23.24 -11.24 0.31
C ALA A 178 -24.05 -10.17 1.09
N GLY A 179 -24.59 -9.16 0.40
CA GLY A 179 -25.49 -8.15 0.98
C GLY A 179 -24.81 -6.88 1.50
N PHE A 180 -23.57 -6.61 1.13
CA PHE A 180 -22.89 -5.36 1.45
C PHE A 180 -23.09 -4.31 0.36
N ASP A 181 -23.20 -3.03 0.75
CA ASP A 181 -23.12 -1.89 -0.17
C ASP A 181 -21.64 -1.49 -0.30
N VAL A 182 -21.03 -1.74 -1.46
CA VAL A 182 -19.57 -1.70 -1.63
C VAL A 182 -19.13 -0.52 -2.47
N VAL A 183 -18.15 0.22 -1.95
CA VAL A 183 -17.46 1.29 -2.66
C VAL A 183 -16.00 0.87 -2.92
N VAL A 184 -15.56 0.99 -4.17
CA VAL A 184 -14.14 0.93 -4.53
C VAL A 184 -13.68 2.38 -4.68
N PRO A 185 -12.97 2.94 -3.68
CA PRO A 185 -12.66 4.37 -3.68
C PRO A 185 -11.62 4.73 -4.75
N VAL A 186 -11.74 5.94 -5.29
CA VAL A 186 -10.77 6.50 -6.25
C VAL A 186 -9.98 7.59 -5.56
N GLY A 187 -8.69 7.39 -5.47
CA GLY A 187 -7.79 8.33 -4.79
C GLY A 187 -7.23 9.41 -5.70
N GLY A 188 -6.43 10.30 -5.10
CA GLY A 188 -5.80 11.45 -5.76
C GLY A 188 -4.52 11.09 -6.55
N ALA A 189 -3.81 12.12 -6.99
CA ALA A 189 -2.77 12.15 -8.04
C ALA A 189 -1.60 11.15 -7.96
N ARG A 190 -1.44 10.38 -6.87
CA ARG A 190 -0.39 9.35 -6.75
C ARG A 190 -0.94 7.92 -6.79
N LEU A 191 -2.26 7.78 -6.88
CA LEU A 191 -2.94 6.49 -6.98
C LEU A 191 -3.35 6.29 -8.42
N THR A 192 -2.97 5.17 -8.98
CA THR A 192 -3.19 4.86 -10.41
C THR A 192 -4.51 4.11 -10.62
N PHE A 193 -4.89 3.28 -9.64
CA PHE A 193 -6.02 2.37 -9.77
C PHE A 193 -7.10 2.63 -8.71
N PRO A 194 -8.39 2.37 -9.03
CA PRO A 194 -9.44 2.32 -8.02
C PRO A 194 -9.10 1.32 -6.92
N GLY A 195 -9.42 1.64 -5.66
CA GLY A 195 -9.14 0.80 -4.51
C GLY A 195 -7.68 0.74 -4.09
N GLN A 196 -6.77 1.38 -4.81
CA GLN A 196 -5.35 1.39 -4.46
C GLN A 196 -5.09 2.20 -3.20
N VAL A 197 -4.25 1.64 -2.31
CA VAL A 197 -3.68 2.36 -1.17
C VAL A 197 -2.15 2.26 -1.20
N LEU A 198 -1.49 3.34 -0.80
CA LEU A 198 -0.03 3.38 -0.64
C LEU A 198 0.29 3.69 0.82
N GLY A 199 1.44 3.26 1.32
CA GLY A 199 1.90 3.58 2.68
C GLY A 199 2.01 5.07 2.99
N CYS A 200 1.91 5.93 1.98
CA CYS A 200 1.98 7.40 2.09
C CYS A 200 0.77 8.12 1.47
N ASN A 201 -0.24 7.41 0.97
CA ASN A 201 -1.41 8.02 0.33
C ASN A 201 -2.68 7.18 0.53
N TYR A 202 -3.62 7.74 1.27
CA TYR A 202 -4.93 7.19 1.61
C TYR A 202 -6.05 8.12 1.15
N SER A 203 -5.82 8.93 0.11
CA SER A 203 -6.74 9.97 -0.36
C SER A 203 -8.03 9.46 -1.00
N GLY A 204 -8.19 8.15 -1.15
CA GLY A 204 -9.43 7.53 -1.59
C GLY A 204 -10.48 7.36 -0.47
N ASP A 205 -10.23 7.89 0.75
CA ASP A 205 -11.27 7.82 1.78
C ASP A 205 -12.49 8.65 1.38
N ASP A 206 -13.68 8.05 1.57
CA ASP A 206 -14.98 8.64 1.30
C ASP A 206 -15.81 8.65 2.58
N SER A 207 -16.57 9.74 2.79
CA SER A 207 -17.44 9.93 3.95
C SER A 207 -18.52 8.85 4.06
N ASP A 208 -18.96 8.27 2.94
CA ASP A 208 -19.97 7.22 2.90
C ASP A 208 -19.45 5.86 3.38
N ILE A 209 -18.14 5.68 3.42
CA ILE A 209 -17.50 4.44 3.89
C ILE A 209 -17.50 4.41 5.41
N GLY A 210 -18.06 3.37 5.99
CA GLY A 210 -18.09 3.14 7.44
C GLY A 210 -17.05 2.14 7.94
N HIS A 211 -16.59 1.24 7.08
CA HIS A 211 -15.57 0.24 7.38
C HIS A 211 -14.87 -0.23 6.11
N TYR A 212 -13.72 -0.86 6.25
CA TYR A 212 -12.89 -1.29 5.12
C TYR A 212 -12.61 -2.79 5.09
N VAL A 213 -12.44 -3.32 3.89
CA VAL A 213 -11.67 -4.55 3.63
C VAL A 213 -10.41 -4.17 2.86
N PHE A 214 -9.28 -4.64 3.33
CA PHE A 214 -8.00 -4.57 2.63
C PHE A 214 -7.66 -5.95 2.04
N LEU A 215 -7.46 -5.99 0.72
CA LEU A 215 -6.97 -7.17 0.00
C LEU A 215 -5.46 -7.12 -0.07
N GLY A 216 -4.79 -8.05 0.61
CA GLY A 216 -3.34 -8.13 0.62
C GLY A 216 -2.78 -8.71 1.91
N SER A 217 -1.49 -9.03 1.87
CA SER A 217 -0.74 -9.53 3.01
C SER A 217 -0.07 -8.40 3.79
N GLY A 218 0.19 -8.66 5.07
CA GLY A 218 0.88 -7.73 5.98
C GLY A 218 0.03 -6.53 6.39
N ASP A 219 0.50 -5.81 7.40
CA ASP A 219 -0.27 -4.77 8.10
C ASP A 219 0.23 -3.35 7.85
N PHE A 220 1.24 -3.15 7.04
CA PHE A 220 1.79 -1.82 6.81
C PHE A 220 0.77 -0.84 6.22
N HIS A 221 0.08 -1.22 5.14
CA HIS A 221 -0.98 -0.43 4.52
C HIS A 221 -2.22 -0.33 5.41
N PRO A 222 -2.73 -1.45 5.99
CA PRO A 222 -3.85 -1.43 6.93
C PRO A 222 -3.67 -0.50 8.11
N ILE A 223 -2.50 -0.53 8.77
CA ILE A 223 -2.19 0.38 9.88
C ILE A 223 -2.32 1.84 9.44
N GLY A 224 -1.73 2.20 8.30
CA GLY A 224 -1.77 3.56 7.80
C GLY A 224 -3.18 4.01 7.44
N LEU A 225 -3.99 3.12 6.83
CA LEU A 225 -5.37 3.43 6.50
C LEU A 225 -6.22 3.66 7.75
N VAL A 226 -6.10 2.81 8.78
CA VAL A 226 -6.83 3.01 10.04
C VAL A 226 -6.37 4.28 10.77
N LEU A 227 -5.06 4.57 10.79
CA LEU A 227 -4.52 5.82 11.35
C LEU A 227 -5.02 7.07 10.62
N HIS A 228 -5.29 6.96 9.31
CA HIS A 228 -5.80 8.06 8.49
C HIS A 228 -7.30 8.28 8.66
N THR A 229 -8.07 7.18 8.64
CA THR A 229 -9.54 7.23 8.56
C THR A 229 -10.23 7.09 9.91
N GLY A 230 -9.59 6.47 10.90
CA GLY A 230 -10.22 6.08 12.17
C GLY A 230 -11.28 4.98 12.04
N LYS A 231 -11.44 4.38 10.84
CA LYS A 231 -12.51 3.42 10.54
C LYS A 231 -12.06 1.98 10.80
N PRO A 232 -12.97 1.07 11.21
CA PRO A 232 -12.67 -0.36 11.33
C PRO A 232 -12.18 -0.95 10.01
N LEU A 233 -11.24 -1.90 10.09
CA LEU A 233 -10.66 -2.52 8.92
C LEU A 233 -10.49 -4.02 9.13
N ALA A 234 -10.99 -4.81 8.19
CA ALA A 234 -10.69 -6.23 8.05
C ALA A 234 -9.64 -6.44 6.96
N MET A 235 -8.75 -7.39 7.17
CA MET A 235 -7.76 -7.81 6.20
C MET A 235 -8.14 -9.19 5.67
N LEU A 236 -8.09 -9.35 4.37
CA LEU A 236 -8.23 -10.65 3.69
C LEU A 236 -6.93 -10.90 2.93
N ASP A 237 -6.19 -11.91 3.38
CA ASP A 237 -4.93 -12.29 2.76
C ASP A 237 -5.18 -13.26 1.59
N PRO A 238 -4.92 -12.84 0.35
CA PRO A 238 -5.18 -13.68 -0.81
C PRO A 238 -4.23 -14.88 -0.92
N TYR A 239 -3.10 -14.88 -0.22
CA TYR A 239 -2.15 -16.00 -0.25
C TYR A 239 -2.58 -17.15 0.63
N SER A 240 -2.98 -16.86 1.86
CA SER A 240 -3.40 -17.88 2.82
C SER A 240 -4.91 -18.14 2.78
N GLY A 241 -5.70 -17.20 2.27
CA GLY A 241 -7.15 -17.19 2.39
C GLY A 241 -7.64 -16.81 3.78
N ASP A 242 -6.73 -16.40 4.68
CA ASP A 242 -7.08 -16.04 6.05
C ASP A 242 -7.64 -14.62 6.12
N ALA A 243 -8.52 -14.41 7.10
CA ALA A 243 -9.02 -13.10 7.44
C ALA A 243 -8.68 -12.72 8.87
N SER A 244 -8.37 -11.45 9.07
CA SER A 244 -8.08 -10.90 10.40
C SER A 244 -8.60 -9.47 10.53
N GLU A 245 -8.73 -8.98 11.75
CA GLU A 245 -9.15 -7.62 12.06
C GLU A 245 -7.94 -6.78 12.48
N MET A 246 -7.84 -5.54 11.98
CA MET A 246 -6.88 -4.58 12.54
C MET A 246 -7.40 -4.11 13.89
N SER A 247 -6.82 -4.62 14.99
CA SER A 247 -7.30 -4.30 16.31
C SER A 247 -6.97 -2.87 16.75
N PHE A 248 -7.91 -2.24 17.49
CA PHE A 248 -7.68 -0.91 18.07
C PHE A 248 -6.51 -0.90 19.06
N GLU A 249 -6.31 -1.97 19.83
CA GLU A 249 -5.17 -2.06 20.75
C GLU A 249 -3.82 -1.97 20.04
N ARG A 250 -3.73 -2.52 18.81
CA ARG A 250 -2.51 -2.41 17.99
C ARG A 250 -2.28 -0.98 17.53
N ILE A 251 -3.32 -0.31 17.05
CA ILE A 251 -3.26 1.09 16.64
C ILE A 251 -2.91 1.99 17.83
N GLU A 252 -3.58 1.81 18.96
CA GLU A 252 -3.31 2.55 20.20
C GLU A 252 -1.87 2.38 20.67
N ARG A 253 -1.33 1.18 20.60
CA ARG A 253 0.10 0.92 20.93
C ARG A 253 1.04 1.76 20.06
N ILE A 254 0.78 1.83 18.76
CA ILE A 254 1.57 2.62 17.82
C ILE A 254 1.47 4.12 18.14
N LEU A 255 0.26 4.61 18.44
CA LEU A 255 0.04 6.00 18.83
C LEU A 255 0.75 6.34 20.13
N ARG A 256 0.66 5.48 21.15
CA ARG A 256 1.37 5.65 22.43
C ARG A 256 2.89 5.69 22.24
N GLN A 257 3.44 4.82 21.38
CA GLN A 257 4.87 4.82 21.06
C GLN A 257 5.29 6.16 20.40
N ARG A 258 4.51 6.63 19.41
CA ARG A 258 4.78 7.92 18.75
C ARG A 258 4.71 9.08 19.73
N PHE A 259 3.71 9.12 20.60
CA PHE A 259 3.57 10.14 21.63
C PHE A 259 4.74 10.10 22.61
N GLY A 260 5.15 8.91 23.06
CA GLY A 260 6.33 8.76 23.92
C GLY A 260 7.61 9.31 23.29
N LEU A 261 7.81 9.12 21.98
CA LEU A 261 8.94 9.70 21.25
C LEU A 261 8.85 11.23 21.18
N ILE A 262 7.66 11.77 20.94
CA ILE A 262 7.44 13.24 20.92
C ILE A 262 7.74 13.82 22.31
N MET A 263 7.25 13.19 23.37
CA MET A 263 7.52 13.64 24.74
C MET A 263 8.99 13.54 25.12
N ALA A 264 9.71 12.55 24.60
CA ALA A 264 11.14 12.40 24.85
C ALA A 264 12.00 13.54 24.28
N ILE A 265 11.49 14.26 23.29
CA ILE A 265 12.20 15.37 22.63
C ILE A 265 11.62 16.76 22.93
N GLN A 266 10.64 16.85 23.83
CA GLN A 266 9.92 18.11 24.11
C GLN A 266 10.83 19.25 24.56
N ASP A 267 11.95 18.94 25.22
CA ASP A 267 12.92 19.94 25.69
C ASP A 267 14.05 20.26 24.69
N ALA A 268 14.03 19.57 23.51
CA ALA A 268 15.03 19.77 22.48
C ALA A 268 14.86 21.17 21.85
N GLN A 269 15.92 21.96 21.80
CA GLN A 269 15.92 23.30 21.20
C GLN A 269 16.57 23.33 19.81
N THR A 270 17.27 22.25 19.45
CA THR A 270 17.94 22.11 18.16
C THR A 270 17.58 20.78 17.51
N PHE A 271 17.20 20.86 16.26
CA PHE A 271 16.81 19.67 15.46
C PHE A 271 17.67 19.60 14.21
N ALA A 272 18.13 18.41 13.86
CA ALA A 272 18.70 18.11 12.55
C ALA A 272 17.62 17.57 11.63
N ILE A 273 17.49 18.13 10.45
CA ILE A 273 16.54 17.67 9.42
C ILE A 273 17.29 16.80 8.43
N LEU A 274 16.91 15.53 8.32
CA LEU A 274 17.45 14.60 7.32
C LEU A 274 16.57 14.63 6.07
N ILE A 275 17.19 14.88 4.93
CA ILE A 275 16.49 14.92 3.64
C ILE A 275 16.93 13.69 2.83
N GLY A 276 15.95 12.88 2.39
CA GLY A 276 16.21 11.78 1.47
C GLY A 276 16.56 12.32 0.07
N GLU A 277 17.56 11.72 -0.58
CA GLU A 277 18.00 12.12 -1.93
C GLU A 277 17.32 11.33 -3.04
N LYS A 278 16.62 10.25 -2.74
CA LYS A 278 15.91 9.46 -3.74
C LYS A 278 14.85 10.31 -4.44
N PRO A 279 14.70 10.23 -5.77
CA PRO A 279 13.85 11.13 -6.55
C PRO A 279 12.42 11.28 -6.04
N GLY A 280 11.76 10.18 -5.67
CA GLY A 280 10.40 10.19 -5.15
C GLY A 280 10.24 10.64 -3.70
N GLN A 281 11.33 10.78 -2.95
CA GLN A 281 11.33 11.10 -1.51
C GLN A 281 11.93 12.47 -1.21
N MET A 282 12.55 13.11 -2.19
CA MET A 282 13.21 14.40 -1.99
C MET A 282 12.18 15.53 -1.81
N ARG A 283 12.16 16.15 -0.63
CA ARG A 283 11.23 17.23 -0.25
C ARG A 283 11.99 18.43 0.34
N ARG A 284 12.98 18.95 -0.40
CA ARG A 284 13.83 20.07 0.07
C ARG A 284 13.01 21.29 0.48
N THR A 285 12.00 21.66 -0.29
CA THR A 285 11.15 22.83 -0.02
C THR A 285 10.27 22.71 1.23
N LEU A 286 10.03 21.50 1.74
CA LEU A 286 9.29 21.31 2.99
C LEU A 286 10.22 21.25 4.22
N ALA A 287 11.53 21.14 4.01
CA ALA A 287 12.53 21.08 5.07
C ALA A 287 13.11 22.47 5.44
N LEU A 288 12.87 23.47 4.61
CA LEU A 288 13.27 24.88 4.81
C LEU A 288 12.07 25.70 5.27
#